data_dc95660d3fe136339b9e0740a3286c3b
#
_entry.id   dc95660d3fe136339b9e0740a3286c3b
#
_cell.length_a   1.000
_cell.length_b   1.000
_cell.length_c   1.000
_cell.angle_alpha   90.00
_cell.angle_beta   90.00
_cell.angle_gamma   90.00
#
_symmetry.space_group_name_H-M   'P 1'
#
loop_
_entity.id
_entity.type
_entity.pdbx_description
1 polymer ?
#
loop_
_entity_poly.entity_id
_entity_poly.type
_entity_poly.pdbx_seq_one_letter_code
_entity_poly.pdbx_strand_id
1 'polypeptide(L)'
;MAKQDTIIRFEEVSFAYGPKKPILIEVDFNLRRGSKVTLMGQNGAGKTSLFGLLTGASKPDAGEIHVDKGLSIAIARQVIPREDLKLSVRDFFQKMFPKKVYDIDPRIDRVLDAVNLAVPDHDKLVGAFSGGQQARLLLASALIQDPDLLLLDEPTNNLDHAGIEHLTKFLQEYKKTCIVISHDAEFLNSFTQGVLYLDVHTHKVEQYVGNYFDVVAQITARIEKENRANALLAKQIQDNKDKANFFANKGGQMRMVAKRMREKAEELEEEIVDVRREDKTIRSFTIASQPELIGEILGISSFTTIKNHKPTKRKAEISLKKNTHLQLVGPNGIGKTTLLESLANGTADAALAPGVRVGYYRQDFSNLDFEKTVHEELSAVMEKLIEENLRTVAAGFLLTGELVHTKIGNLSEGQKGLVAFARLVLLRPGLLILDEPTNHINFRHIPIIAEALNKYDGAMILVSHVPDFVARIRIDEVLDLAK
;
A
#
# COMPACT_ATOMS: atom_id res chain seq x y z
N MET A 1 -14.96 -0.92 39.11
CA MET A 1 -14.49 -0.80 37.70
C MET A 1 -14.48 -2.19 37.11
N ALA A 2 -15.36 -2.50 36.14
CA ALA A 2 -15.39 -3.79 35.48
C ALA A 2 -14.01 -4.07 34.88
N LYS A 3 -13.42 -5.22 35.15
CA LYS A 3 -12.25 -5.75 34.45
C LYS A 3 -12.64 -5.74 32.95
N GLN A 4 -12.20 -4.77 32.20
CA GLN A 4 -12.40 -4.76 30.75
C GLN A 4 -11.66 -5.96 30.21
N ASP A 5 -12.40 -6.85 29.52
CA ASP A 5 -11.91 -8.10 28.94
C ASP A 5 -10.79 -7.86 27.92
N THR A 6 -9.57 -7.71 28.40
CA THR A 6 -8.37 -7.70 27.58
C THR A 6 -8.12 -9.12 27.10
N ILE A 7 -8.13 -9.32 25.78
CA ILE A 7 -7.92 -10.64 25.17
C ILE A 7 -6.46 -10.90 24.79
N ILE A 8 -5.71 -9.84 24.51
CA ILE A 8 -4.26 -9.90 24.24
C ILE A 8 -3.60 -8.70 24.90
N ARG A 9 -2.40 -8.93 25.50
CA ARG A 9 -1.56 -7.91 26.09
C ARG A 9 -0.10 -8.19 25.73
N PHE A 10 0.57 -7.18 25.21
CA PHE A 10 1.99 -7.14 24.97
C PHE A 10 2.64 -6.41 26.15
N GLU A 11 3.71 -6.97 26.71
CA GLU A 11 4.49 -6.41 27.80
C GLU A 11 5.97 -6.41 27.41
N GLU A 12 6.53 -5.22 27.18
CA GLU A 12 7.93 -4.97 26.82
C GLU A 12 8.43 -5.86 25.66
N VAL A 13 7.55 -6.15 24.68
CA VAL A 13 7.85 -7.11 23.62
C VAL A 13 8.85 -6.53 22.63
N SER A 14 9.96 -7.26 22.42
CA SER A 14 10.95 -6.98 21.38
C SER A 14 11.03 -8.13 20.39
N PHE A 15 11.21 -7.80 19.10
CA PHE A 15 11.32 -8.77 18.01
C PHE A 15 12.17 -8.24 16.87
N ALA A 16 13.07 -9.07 16.30
CA ALA A 16 13.93 -8.72 15.19
C ALA A 16 14.13 -9.89 14.21
N TYR A 17 14.31 -9.59 12.92
CA TYR A 17 14.85 -10.55 11.95
C TYR A 17 16.37 -10.50 11.92
N GLY A 18 17.00 -11.04 13.00
CA GLY A 18 18.45 -11.03 13.20
C GLY A 18 18.98 -9.70 13.77
N PRO A 19 20.29 -9.64 14.15
CA PRO A 19 20.84 -8.60 15.01
C PRO A 19 20.85 -7.18 14.40
N LYS A 20 20.60 -7.04 13.10
CA LYS A 20 20.66 -5.74 12.40
C LYS A 20 19.30 -5.20 11.93
N LYS A 21 18.19 -5.91 12.20
CA LYS A 21 16.84 -5.46 11.75
C LYS A 21 15.83 -5.58 12.89
N PRO A 22 15.87 -4.68 13.89
CA PRO A 22 14.81 -4.61 14.89
C PRO A 22 13.49 -4.25 14.21
N ILE A 23 12.41 -4.89 14.63
CA ILE A 23 11.03 -4.64 14.16
C ILE A 23 10.21 -4.04 15.29
N LEU A 24 10.34 -4.59 16.50
CA LEU A 24 9.70 -4.11 17.72
C LEU A 24 10.74 -3.95 18.81
N ILE A 25 10.66 -2.89 19.59
CA ILE A 25 11.53 -2.61 20.74
C ILE A 25 10.65 -2.22 21.93
N GLU A 26 10.60 -3.07 22.96
CA GLU A 26 9.88 -2.82 24.22
C GLU A 26 8.45 -2.29 23.96
N VAL A 27 7.67 -3.07 23.24
CA VAL A 27 6.31 -2.68 22.83
C VAL A 27 5.29 -3.10 23.84
N ASP A 28 4.45 -2.14 24.25
CA ASP A 28 3.32 -2.32 25.17
C ASP A 28 2.02 -1.90 24.49
N PHE A 29 1.03 -2.80 24.42
CA PHE A 29 -0.34 -2.45 24.06
C PHE A 29 -1.34 -3.53 24.52
N ASN A 30 -2.62 -3.15 24.54
CA ASN A 30 -3.70 -4.03 24.93
C ASN A 30 -4.78 -4.10 23.86
N LEU A 31 -5.30 -5.29 23.60
CA LEU A 31 -6.44 -5.52 22.72
C LEU A 31 -7.64 -5.96 23.54
N ARG A 32 -8.77 -5.27 23.37
CA ARG A 32 -10.02 -5.55 24.11
C ARG A 32 -10.95 -6.40 23.26
N ARG A 33 -11.74 -7.23 23.92
CA ARG A 33 -12.77 -8.04 23.28
C ARG A 33 -13.81 -7.15 22.55
N GLY A 34 -14.16 -7.53 21.33
CA GLY A 34 -15.13 -6.79 20.51
C GLY A 34 -14.60 -5.48 19.89
N SER A 35 -13.34 -5.13 20.11
CA SER A 35 -12.76 -3.93 19.49
C SER A 35 -12.46 -4.13 18.00
N LYS A 36 -12.66 -3.08 17.20
CA LYS A 36 -12.33 -3.00 15.77
C LYS A 36 -11.16 -2.06 15.60
N VAL A 37 -10.00 -2.62 15.31
CA VAL A 37 -8.73 -1.89 15.34
C VAL A 37 -8.07 -1.93 13.97
N THR A 38 -7.55 -0.79 13.55
CA THR A 38 -6.69 -0.68 12.36
C THR A 38 -5.23 -0.73 12.78
N LEU A 39 -4.42 -1.57 12.14
CA LEU A 39 -2.97 -1.56 12.29
C LEU A 39 -2.36 -0.71 11.18
N MET A 40 -1.88 0.47 11.57
CA MET A 40 -1.20 1.43 10.69
C MET A 40 0.31 1.32 10.84
N GLY A 41 1.03 1.74 9.83
CA GLY A 41 2.48 1.82 9.79
C GLY A 41 2.99 1.77 8.37
N GLN A 42 4.22 2.21 8.14
CA GLN A 42 4.83 2.18 6.81
C GLN A 42 4.97 0.76 6.25
N ASN A 43 5.15 0.67 4.94
CA ASN A 43 5.52 -0.58 4.31
C ASN A 43 6.91 -1.00 4.82
N GLY A 44 7.02 -2.25 5.29
CA GLY A 44 8.24 -2.75 5.92
C GLY A 44 8.37 -2.45 7.41
N ALA A 45 7.45 -1.73 8.05
CA ALA A 45 7.45 -1.47 9.48
C ALA A 45 7.30 -2.73 10.35
N GLY A 46 6.84 -3.84 9.76
CA GLY A 46 6.65 -5.10 10.49
C GLY A 46 5.19 -5.41 10.84
N LYS A 47 4.21 -4.83 10.13
CA LYS A 47 2.78 -5.13 10.34
C LYS A 47 2.48 -6.63 10.27
N THR A 48 2.96 -7.30 9.23
CA THR A 48 2.81 -8.76 9.07
C THR A 48 3.58 -9.55 10.15
N SER A 49 4.73 -9.02 10.63
CA SER A 49 5.47 -9.62 11.74
C SER A 49 4.67 -9.55 13.05
N LEU A 50 3.98 -8.43 13.30
CA LEU A 50 3.08 -8.30 14.43
C LEU A 50 1.93 -9.32 14.35
N PHE A 51 1.37 -9.57 13.16
CA PHE A 51 0.40 -10.65 12.95
C PHE A 51 1.00 -12.03 13.22
N GLY A 52 2.27 -12.25 12.85
CA GLY A 52 3.00 -13.48 13.18
C GLY A 52 3.15 -13.71 14.68
N LEU A 53 3.42 -12.65 15.44
CA LEU A 53 3.49 -12.70 16.91
C LEU A 53 2.11 -12.94 17.54
N LEU A 54 1.06 -12.26 17.06
CA LEU A 54 -0.32 -12.45 17.53
C LEU A 54 -0.83 -13.87 17.32
N THR A 55 -0.46 -14.51 16.20
CA THR A 55 -0.86 -15.89 15.88
C THR A 55 0.03 -16.95 16.52
N GLY A 56 1.14 -16.55 17.16
CA GLY A 56 2.14 -17.47 17.69
C GLY A 56 3.03 -18.14 16.61
N ALA A 57 2.92 -17.73 15.36
CA ALA A 57 3.80 -18.19 14.27
C ALA A 57 5.24 -17.70 14.43
N SER A 58 5.43 -16.56 15.10
CA SER A 58 6.72 -16.02 15.54
C SER A 58 6.74 -15.90 17.05
N LYS A 59 7.93 -16.00 17.65
CA LYS A 59 8.14 -15.81 19.09
C LYS A 59 8.88 -14.49 19.31
N PRO A 60 8.56 -13.73 20.38
CA PRO A 60 9.32 -12.55 20.75
C PRO A 60 10.73 -12.92 21.17
N ASP A 61 11.69 -12.03 20.95
CA ASP A 61 13.08 -12.15 21.43
C ASP A 61 13.19 -11.77 22.91
N ALA A 62 12.34 -10.81 23.37
CA ALA A 62 12.22 -10.39 24.76
C ALA A 62 10.79 -9.92 25.03
N GLY A 63 10.42 -9.84 26.34
CA GLY A 63 9.08 -9.50 26.79
C GLY A 63 8.10 -10.68 26.70
N GLU A 64 6.85 -10.42 27.03
CA GLU A 64 5.81 -11.46 27.07
C GLU A 64 4.55 -11.04 26.31
N ILE A 65 3.92 -12.03 25.65
CA ILE A 65 2.63 -11.86 24.99
C ILE A 65 1.62 -12.71 25.73
N HIS A 66 0.72 -12.04 26.43
CA HIS A 66 -0.35 -12.70 27.14
C HIS A 66 -1.58 -12.81 26.24
N VAL A 67 -2.01 -14.03 25.94
CA VAL A 67 -3.20 -14.33 25.15
C VAL A 67 -4.21 -15.03 26.04
N ASP A 68 -5.47 -14.58 26.01
CA ASP A 68 -6.56 -15.17 26.79
C ASP A 68 -6.71 -16.67 26.49
N LYS A 69 -6.91 -17.48 27.54
CA LYS A 69 -6.97 -18.94 27.40
C LYS A 69 -8.17 -19.35 26.54
N GLY A 70 -7.86 -20.09 25.46
CA GLY A 70 -8.88 -20.59 24.55
C GLY A 70 -9.30 -19.60 23.47
N LEU A 71 -8.62 -18.45 23.34
CA LEU A 71 -8.86 -17.48 22.26
C LEU A 71 -8.56 -18.11 20.90
N SER A 72 -9.56 -18.13 20.03
CA SER A 72 -9.38 -18.55 18.64
C SER A 72 -8.97 -17.39 17.77
N ILE A 73 -7.87 -17.54 17.02
CA ILE A 73 -7.32 -16.50 16.13
C ILE A 73 -7.30 -17.05 14.71
N ALA A 74 -7.85 -16.31 13.75
CA ALA A 74 -7.74 -16.62 12.34
C ALA A 74 -7.21 -15.41 11.56
N ILE A 75 -6.44 -15.71 10.50
CA ILE A 75 -5.85 -14.71 9.62
C ILE A 75 -6.32 -14.92 8.18
N ALA A 76 -6.88 -13.88 7.56
CA ALA A 76 -7.02 -13.81 6.12
C ALA A 76 -5.75 -13.16 5.54
N ARG A 77 -4.95 -13.96 4.86
CA ARG A 77 -3.70 -13.53 4.22
C ARG A 77 -3.99 -12.74 2.94
N GLN A 78 -3.02 -12.01 2.46
CA GLN A 78 -3.13 -11.23 1.22
C GLN A 78 -3.26 -12.11 -0.03
N VAL A 79 -2.58 -13.26 -0.07
CA VAL A 79 -2.49 -14.14 -1.24
C VAL A 79 -2.64 -15.61 -0.83
N ILE A 80 -3.34 -16.39 -1.67
CA ILE A 80 -3.42 -17.85 -1.51
C ILE A 80 -2.06 -18.45 -1.87
N PRO A 81 -1.46 -19.32 -1.03
CA PRO A 81 -0.24 -20.02 -1.34
C PRO A 81 -0.38 -20.83 -2.65
N ARG A 82 0.69 -20.86 -3.47
CA ARG A 82 0.67 -21.56 -4.77
C ARG A 82 0.30 -23.04 -4.67
N GLU A 83 0.65 -23.69 -3.58
CA GLU A 83 0.29 -25.08 -3.29
C GLU A 83 -1.21 -25.26 -3.10
N ASP A 84 -1.90 -24.28 -2.51
CA ASP A 84 -3.32 -24.32 -2.22
C ASP A 84 -4.20 -24.04 -3.44
N LEU A 85 -3.65 -23.43 -4.49
CA LEU A 85 -4.36 -23.22 -5.76
C LEU A 85 -4.78 -24.53 -6.45
N LYS A 86 -4.14 -25.64 -6.10
CA LYS A 86 -4.44 -26.98 -6.64
C LYS A 86 -5.52 -27.73 -5.84
N LEU A 87 -5.91 -27.21 -4.69
CA LEU A 87 -6.94 -27.81 -3.85
C LEU A 87 -8.33 -27.50 -4.41
N SER A 88 -9.29 -28.39 -4.14
CA SER A 88 -10.71 -28.07 -4.29
C SER A 88 -11.11 -27.04 -3.23
N VAL A 89 -12.21 -26.33 -3.47
CA VAL A 89 -12.77 -25.41 -2.45
C VAL A 89 -13.00 -26.14 -1.15
N ARG A 90 -13.58 -27.34 -1.18
CA ARG A 90 -13.81 -28.16 0.01
C ARG A 90 -12.53 -28.48 0.76
N ASP A 91 -11.48 -28.94 0.06
CA ASP A 91 -10.20 -29.32 0.69
C ASP A 91 -9.48 -28.07 1.23
N PHE A 92 -9.57 -26.95 0.52
CA PHE A 92 -9.04 -25.66 0.99
C PHE A 92 -9.65 -25.23 2.31
N PHE A 93 -10.97 -25.30 2.45
CA PHE A 93 -11.65 -24.99 3.72
C PHE A 93 -11.39 -26.05 4.79
N GLN A 94 -11.31 -27.33 4.42
CA GLN A 94 -10.97 -28.41 5.35
C GLN A 94 -9.58 -28.22 5.99
N LYS A 95 -8.62 -27.69 5.25
CA LYS A 95 -7.26 -27.36 5.75
C LYS A 95 -7.27 -26.34 6.90
N MET A 96 -8.32 -25.55 7.05
CA MET A 96 -8.47 -24.59 8.14
C MET A 96 -8.76 -25.25 9.50
N PHE A 97 -9.05 -26.53 9.52
CA PHE A 97 -9.36 -27.28 10.73
C PHE A 97 -8.30 -28.34 11.01
N PRO A 98 -7.86 -28.53 12.26
CA PRO A 98 -6.88 -29.55 12.63
C PRO A 98 -7.42 -30.98 12.52
N LYS A 99 -8.74 -31.14 12.49
CA LYS A 99 -9.44 -32.42 12.37
C LYS A 99 -10.45 -32.36 11.22
N LYS A 100 -10.73 -33.53 10.62
CA LYS A 100 -11.75 -33.61 9.57
C LYS A 100 -13.14 -33.23 10.08
N VAL A 101 -13.76 -32.26 9.41
CA VAL A 101 -15.15 -31.82 9.67
C VAL A 101 -16.04 -32.51 8.65
N TYR A 102 -17.00 -33.32 9.10
CA TYR A 102 -17.84 -34.14 8.23
C TYR A 102 -18.97 -33.35 7.56
N ASP A 103 -19.48 -32.28 8.21
CA ASP A 103 -20.53 -31.40 7.70
C ASP A 103 -19.97 -30.03 7.27
N ILE A 104 -18.87 -30.06 6.52
CA ILE A 104 -18.16 -28.82 6.17
C ILE A 104 -18.92 -27.99 5.12
N ASP A 105 -19.62 -28.64 4.17
CA ASP A 105 -20.27 -27.96 3.04
C ASP A 105 -21.30 -26.90 3.48
N PRO A 106 -22.21 -27.15 4.44
CA PRO A 106 -23.10 -26.10 4.95
C PRO A 106 -22.39 -24.94 5.66
N ARG A 107 -21.19 -25.20 6.22
CA ARG A 107 -20.36 -24.13 6.80
C ARG A 107 -19.69 -23.31 5.72
N ILE A 108 -19.21 -23.97 4.65
CA ILE A 108 -18.65 -23.30 3.46
C ILE A 108 -19.72 -22.39 2.86
N ASP A 109 -20.93 -22.89 2.58
CA ASP A 109 -22.01 -22.10 2.00
C ASP A 109 -22.29 -20.85 2.83
N ARG A 110 -22.40 -20.97 4.15
CA ARG A 110 -22.65 -19.85 5.05
C ARG A 110 -21.57 -18.76 4.98
N VAL A 111 -20.30 -19.14 4.95
CA VAL A 111 -19.22 -18.15 4.88
C VAL A 111 -19.02 -17.60 3.48
N LEU A 112 -19.32 -18.37 2.44
CA LEU A 112 -19.33 -17.89 1.06
C LEU A 112 -20.45 -16.87 0.84
N ASP A 113 -21.64 -17.11 1.40
CA ASP A 113 -22.75 -16.14 1.40
C ASP A 113 -22.35 -14.86 2.14
N ALA A 114 -21.68 -14.99 3.30
CA ALA A 114 -21.22 -13.84 4.09
C ALA A 114 -20.19 -12.96 3.33
N VAL A 115 -19.45 -13.51 2.37
CA VAL A 115 -18.51 -12.76 1.51
C VAL A 115 -19.07 -12.50 0.10
N ASN A 116 -20.35 -12.77 -0.12
CA ASN A 116 -21.04 -12.60 -1.43
C ASN A 116 -20.29 -13.30 -2.59
N LEU A 117 -19.97 -14.58 -2.40
CA LEU A 117 -19.30 -15.42 -3.40
C LEU A 117 -20.11 -16.69 -3.65
N ALA A 118 -20.78 -16.77 -4.79
CA ALA A 118 -21.50 -17.97 -5.20
C ALA A 118 -20.52 -19.04 -5.73
N VAL A 119 -20.46 -20.20 -5.07
CA VAL A 119 -19.68 -21.36 -5.49
C VAL A 119 -20.60 -22.61 -5.44
N PRO A 120 -21.34 -22.88 -6.51
CA PRO A 120 -22.27 -24.01 -6.54
C PRO A 120 -21.59 -25.38 -6.54
N ASP A 121 -20.31 -25.45 -6.88
CA ASP A 121 -19.51 -26.67 -6.93
C ASP A 121 -18.25 -26.51 -6.06
N HIS A 122 -18.25 -27.19 -4.91
CA HIS A 122 -17.13 -27.17 -3.96
C HIS A 122 -15.93 -28.04 -4.41
N ASP A 123 -16.08 -28.83 -5.44
CA ASP A 123 -14.99 -29.63 -6.02
C ASP A 123 -14.18 -28.82 -7.05
N LYS A 124 -14.64 -27.61 -7.40
CA LYS A 124 -13.92 -26.67 -8.24
C LYS A 124 -12.59 -26.27 -7.61
N LEU A 125 -11.50 -26.24 -8.42
CA LEU A 125 -10.17 -25.86 -7.95
C LEU A 125 -10.09 -24.37 -7.60
N VAL A 126 -9.41 -24.05 -6.51
CA VAL A 126 -9.18 -22.67 -6.04
C VAL A 126 -8.47 -21.83 -7.10
N GLY A 127 -7.53 -22.40 -7.84
CA GLY A 127 -6.81 -21.72 -8.92
C GLY A 127 -7.67 -21.33 -10.13
N ALA A 128 -8.90 -21.88 -10.26
CA ALA A 128 -9.82 -21.55 -11.35
C ALA A 128 -10.67 -20.29 -11.07
N PHE A 129 -10.50 -19.67 -9.90
CA PHE A 129 -11.18 -18.44 -9.52
C PHE A 129 -10.36 -17.21 -9.91
N SER A 130 -11.05 -16.10 -10.23
CA SER A 130 -10.39 -14.81 -10.46
C SER A 130 -9.74 -14.26 -9.18
N GLY A 131 -8.79 -13.32 -9.30
CA GLY A 131 -8.11 -12.73 -8.14
C GLY A 131 -9.08 -12.18 -7.08
N GLY A 132 -10.13 -11.46 -7.48
CA GLY A 132 -11.16 -10.98 -6.55
C GLY A 132 -11.99 -12.10 -5.92
N GLN A 133 -12.26 -13.19 -6.63
CA GLN A 133 -12.91 -14.38 -6.05
C GLN A 133 -11.97 -15.09 -5.09
N GLN A 134 -10.68 -15.19 -5.39
CA GLN A 134 -9.67 -15.76 -4.49
C GLN A 134 -9.54 -14.93 -3.20
N ALA A 135 -9.57 -13.59 -3.28
CA ALA A 135 -9.57 -12.71 -2.11
C ALA A 135 -10.79 -12.98 -1.21
N ARG A 136 -11.98 -13.17 -1.80
CA ARG A 136 -13.19 -13.54 -1.05
C ARG A 136 -13.09 -14.95 -0.44
N LEU A 137 -12.48 -15.92 -1.14
CA LEU A 137 -12.20 -17.25 -0.59
C LEU A 137 -11.25 -17.19 0.62
N LEU A 138 -10.20 -16.36 0.57
CA LEU A 138 -9.30 -16.14 1.70
C LEU A 138 -10.03 -15.56 2.91
N LEU A 139 -10.88 -14.56 2.70
CA LEU A 139 -11.69 -14.00 3.78
C LEU A 139 -12.63 -15.06 4.37
N ALA A 140 -13.35 -15.79 3.53
CA ALA A 140 -14.23 -16.87 3.94
C ALA A 140 -13.49 -17.96 4.73
N SER A 141 -12.24 -18.29 4.34
CA SER A 141 -11.41 -19.30 5.03
C SER A 141 -11.00 -18.90 6.44
N ALA A 142 -10.85 -17.61 6.71
CA ALA A 142 -10.66 -17.13 8.07
C ALA A 142 -11.96 -17.14 8.88
N LEU A 143 -13.08 -16.81 8.25
CA LEU A 143 -14.39 -16.74 8.89
C LEU A 143 -14.98 -18.10 9.25
N ILE A 144 -14.69 -19.17 8.47
CA ILE A 144 -15.25 -20.50 8.72
C ILE A 144 -14.88 -21.07 10.09
N GLN A 145 -13.78 -20.58 10.66
CA GLN A 145 -13.31 -20.96 12.00
C GLN A 145 -14.08 -20.26 13.12
N ASP A 146 -14.94 -19.28 12.78
CA ASP A 146 -15.64 -18.40 13.74
C ASP A 146 -14.69 -17.84 14.82
N PRO A 147 -13.63 -17.13 14.45
CA PRO A 147 -12.56 -16.74 15.37
C PRO A 147 -13.03 -15.66 16.37
N ASP A 148 -12.43 -15.66 17.58
CA ASP A 148 -12.61 -14.58 18.56
C ASP A 148 -11.79 -13.33 18.16
N LEU A 149 -10.67 -13.53 17.47
CA LEU A 149 -9.85 -12.49 16.86
C LEU A 149 -9.64 -12.78 15.38
N LEU A 150 -10.14 -11.88 14.53
CA LEU A 150 -9.98 -11.91 13.08
C LEU A 150 -8.89 -10.94 12.67
N LEU A 151 -7.86 -11.44 11.99
CA LEU A 151 -6.77 -10.66 11.42
C LEU A 151 -6.94 -10.58 9.91
N LEU A 152 -7.02 -9.37 9.35
CA LEU A 152 -7.19 -9.12 7.93
C LEU A 152 -5.99 -8.35 7.40
N ASP A 153 -5.26 -8.95 6.46
CA ASP A 153 -4.10 -8.33 5.80
C ASP A 153 -4.46 -7.92 4.38
N GLU A 154 -4.65 -6.60 4.17
CA GLU A 154 -5.04 -5.97 2.91
C GLU A 154 -6.29 -6.61 2.25
N PRO A 155 -7.43 -6.74 2.97
CA PRO A 155 -8.58 -7.48 2.47
C PRO A 155 -9.32 -6.78 1.33
N THR A 156 -9.06 -5.50 1.09
CA THR A 156 -9.64 -4.71 -0.02
C THR A 156 -8.92 -4.93 -1.35
N ASN A 157 -7.70 -5.46 -1.31
CA ASN A 157 -6.95 -5.74 -2.54
C ASN A 157 -7.71 -6.74 -3.42
N ASN A 158 -7.75 -6.46 -4.72
CA ASN A 158 -8.46 -7.27 -5.71
C ASN A 158 -10.00 -7.35 -5.55
N LEU A 159 -10.61 -6.57 -4.65
CA LEU A 159 -12.05 -6.41 -4.58
C LEU A 159 -12.50 -5.24 -5.47
N ASP A 160 -13.65 -5.40 -6.12
CA ASP A 160 -14.35 -4.29 -6.77
C ASP A 160 -15.14 -3.47 -5.74
N HIS A 161 -15.67 -2.31 -6.13
CA HIS A 161 -16.41 -1.41 -5.26
C HIS A 161 -17.54 -2.14 -4.50
N ALA A 162 -18.31 -2.98 -5.18
CA ALA A 162 -19.38 -3.77 -4.55
C ALA A 162 -18.83 -4.77 -3.51
N GLY A 163 -17.66 -5.36 -3.77
CA GLY A 163 -16.97 -6.24 -2.82
C GLY A 163 -16.48 -5.50 -1.58
N ILE A 164 -15.93 -4.30 -1.75
CA ILE A 164 -15.47 -3.44 -0.64
C ILE A 164 -16.68 -3.00 0.21
N GLU A 165 -17.77 -2.57 -0.43
CA GLU A 165 -18.99 -2.16 0.27
C GLU A 165 -19.58 -3.32 1.10
N HIS A 166 -19.61 -4.53 0.53
CA HIS A 166 -20.08 -5.72 1.24
C HIS A 166 -19.18 -6.08 2.43
N LEU A 167 -17.85 -6.06 2.25
CA LEU A 167 -16.88 -6.28 3.33
C LEU A 167 -17.00 -5.23 4.44
N THR A 168 -17.19 -3.97 4.06
CA THR A 168 -17.43 -2.86 4.99
C THR A 168 -18.63 -3.14 5.88
N LYS A 169 -19.77 -3.47 5.28
CA LYS A 169 -21.00 -3.81 6.00
C LYS A 169 -20.81 -5.01 6.92
N PHE A 170 -20.15 -6.05 6.42
CA PHE A 170 -19.81 -7.23 7.23
C PHE A 170 -19.00 -6.84 8.48
N LEU A 171 -17.93 -6.04 8.33
CA LEU A 171 -17.09 -5.63 9.46
C LEU A 171 -17.81 -4.69 10.43
N GLN A 172 -18.74 -3.85 9.95
CA GLN A 172 -19.59 -3.02 10.81
C GLN A 172 -20.49 -3.89 11.71
N GLU A 173 -21.03 -4.97 11.17
CA GLU A 173 -21.92 -5.89 11.88
C GLU A 173 -21.17 -6.95 12.71
N TYR A 174 -19.87 -7.15 12.45
CA TYR A 174 -19.06 -8.17 13.13
C TYR A 174 -18.90 -7.86 14.62
N LYS A 175 -19.36 -8.77 15.47
CA LYS A 175 -19.46 -8.55 16.94
C LYS A 175 -18.20 -8.92 17.71
N LYS A 176 -17.29 -9.69 17.08
CA LYS A 176 -16.03 -10.11 17.69
C LYS A 176 -14.89 -9.14 17.37
N THR A 177 -13.71 -9.40 17.89
CA THR A 177 -12.55 -8.53 17.71
C THR A 177 -11.95 -8.68 16.31
N CYS A 178 -11.59 -7.58 15.67
CA CYS A 178 -10.81 -7.64 14.46
C CYS A 178 -9.67 -6.62 14.44
N ILE A 179 -8.55 -7.01 13.81
CA ILE A 179 -7.46 -6.11 13.43
C ILE A 179 -7.34 -6.14 11.91
N VAL A 180 -7.35 -4.96 11.29
CA VAL A 180 -7.30 -4.81 9.84
C VAL A 180 -6.10 -3.97 9.44
N ILE A 181 -5.33 -4.46 8.48
CA ILE A 181 -4.33 -3.70 7.75
C ILE A 181 -4.94 -3.38 6.39
N SER A 182 -5.03 -2.13 6.00
CA SER A 182 -5.44 -1.70 4.67
C SER A 182 -4.87 -0.32 4.33
N HIS A 183 -4.80 -0.02 3.05
CA HIS A 183 -4.45 1.30 2.51
C HIS A 183 -5.68 2.11 2.08
N ASP A 184 -6.87 1.54 2.16
CA ASP A 184 -8.13 2.21 1.85
C ASP A 184 -8.65 2.97 3.07
N ALA A 185 -8.48 4.29 3.04
CA ALA A 185 -8.82 5.17 4.17
C ALA A 185 -10.32 5.24 4.45
N GLU A 186 -11.17 5.25 3.41
CA GLU A 186 -12.63 5.29 3.57
C GLU A 186 -13.15 3.99 4.16
N PHE A 187 -12.66 2.86 3.64
CA PHE A 187 -12.95 1.55 4.18
C PHE A 187 -12.59 1.47 5.66
N LEU A 188 -11.34 1.83 6.03
CA LEU A 188 -10.89 1.82 7.42
C LEU A 188 -11.72 2.73 8.30
N ASN A 189 -12.03 3.95 7.84
CA ASN A 189 -12.79 4.92 8.62
C ASN A 189 -14.21 4.46 8.94
N SER A 190 -14.78 3.59 8.11
CA SER A 190 -16.18 3.14 8.23
C SER A 190 -16.46 2.26 9.45
N PHE A 191 -15.45 1.55 9.99
CA PHE A 191 -15.63 0.60 11.11
C PHE A 191 -14.60 0.76 12.24
N THR A 192 -13.49 1.48 12.03
CA THR A 192 -12.39 1.62 13.00
C THR A 192 -12.84 2.34 14.26
N GLN A 193 -12.52 1.76 15.42
CA GLN A 193 -12.76 2.31 16.76
C GLN A 193 -11.47 2.67 17.48
N GLY A 194 -10.33 2.20 16.97
CA GLY A 194 -9.00 2.47 17.48
C GLY A 194 -7.93 2.11 16.46
N VAL A 195 -6.75 2.67 16.65
CA VAL A 195 -5.60 2.47 15.76
C VAL A 195 -4.39 2.04 16.58
N LEU A 196 -3.71 1.00 16.12
CA LEU A 196 -2.36 0.64 16.52
C LEU A 196 -1.40 1.21 15.45
N TYR A 197 -0.61 2.20 15.82
CA TYR A 197 0.36 2.81 14.91
C TYR A 197 1.74 2.25 15.18
N LEU A 198 2.26 1.46 14.24
CA LEU A 198 3.62 0.91 14.30
C LEU A 198 4.60 1.88 13.66
N ASP A 199 5.44 2.46 14.49
CA ASP A 199 6.47 3.43 14.09
C ASP A 199 7.77 2.71 13.69
N VAL A 200 8.21 2.91 12.46
CA VAL A 200 9.40 2.26 11.88
C VAL A 200 10.74 2.77 12.46
N HIS A 201 10.76 3.97 13.06
CA HIS A 201 11.99 4.54 13.63
C HIS A 201 12.15 4.21 15.10
N THR A 202 11.08 4.39 15.87
CA THR A 202 11.09 4.05 17.28
C THR A 202 10.89 2.56 17.52
N HIS A 203 10.41 1.83 16.50
CA HIS A 203 10.02 0.41 16.58
C HIS A 203 8.99 0.14 17.68
N LYS A 204 8.21 1.17 18.06
CA LYS A 204 7.15 1.09 19.08
C LYS A 204 5.78 1.08 18.44
N VAL A 205 4.81 0.52 19.17
CA VAL A 205 3.40 0.57 18.81
C VAL A 205 2.72 1.61 19.69
N GLU A 206 2.09 2.58 19.07
CA GLU A 206 1.27 3.58 19.74
C GLU A 206 -0.19 3.24 19.57
N GLN A 207 -0.95 3.30 20.64
CA GLN A 207 -2.37 2.98 20.64
C GLN A 207 -3.21 4.26 20.70
N TYR A 208 -4.06 4.47 19.71
CA TYR A 208 -4.99 5.60 19.62
C TYR A 208 -6.42 5.11 19.70
N VAL A 209 -7.31 5.95 20.23
CA VAL A 209 -8.76 5.71 20.28
C VAL A 209 -9.43 6.73 19.35
N GLY A 210 -10.36 6.27 18.54
CA GLY A 210 -11.08 7.10 17.58
C GLY A 210 -11.21 6.44 16.22
N ASN A 211 -11.89 7.10 15.28
CA ASN A 211 -11.96 6.66 13.91
C ASN A 211 -10.63 6.90 13.17
N TYR A 212 -10.50 6.33 11.98
CA TYR A 212 -9.25 6.39 11.22
C TYR A 212 -8.81 7.84 10.91
N PHE A 213 -9.72 8.70 10.45
CA PHE A 213 -9.38 10.08 10.08
C PHE A 213 -8.99 10.94 11.28
N ASP A 214 -9.70 10.79 12.41
CA ASP A 214 -9.36 11.51 13.64
C ASP A 214 -7.94 11.17 14.11
N VAL A 215 -7.57 9.89 14.06
CA VAL A 215 -6.23 9.45 14.45
C VAL A 215 -5.16 9.94 13.48
N VAL A 216 -5.41 9.89 12.17
CA VAL A 216 -4.49 10.45 11.16
C VAL A 216 -4.27 11.95 11.41
N ALA A 217 -5.33 12.71 11.70
CA ALA A 217 -5.22 14.13 12.02
C ALA A 217 -4.40 14.37 13.30
N GLN A 218 -4.60 13.57 14.37
CA GLN A 218 -3.83 13.65 15.61
C GLN A 218 -2.34 13.34 15.38
N ILE A 219 -2.03 12.29 14.63
CA ILE A 219 -0.64 11.94 14.28
C ILE A 219 0.02 13.07 13.49
N THR A 220 -0.67 13.59 12.48
CA THR A 220 -0.18 14.69 11.64
C THR A 220 0.10 15.95 12.47
N ALA A 221 -0.85 16.36 13.31
CA ALA A 221 -0.70 17.54 14.18
C ALA A 221 0.48 17.37 15.17
N ARG A 222 0.68 16.15 15.71
CA ARG A 222 1.81 15.85 16.60
C ARG A 222 3.15 15.96 15.86
N ILE A 223 3.25 15.37 14.68
CA ILE A 223 4.45 15.44 13.83
C ILE A 223 4.79 16.89 13.48
N GLU A 224 3.80 17.70 13.10
CA GLU A 224 4.02 19.13 12.84
C GLU A 224 4.53 19.88 14.06
N LYS A 225 4.00 19.56 15.25
CA LYS A 225 4.46 20.16 16.51
C LYS A 225 5.90 19.76 16.82
N GLU A 226 6.26 18.49 16.67
CA GLU A 226 7.62 17.98 16.86
C GLU A 226 8.58 18.64 15.85
N ASN A 227 8.20 18.74 14.58
CA ASN A 227 8.98 19.42 13.54
C ASN A 227 9.25 20.90 13.87
N ARG A 228 8.23 21.62 14.34
CA ARG A 228 8.39 23.03 14.77
C ARG A 228 9.34 23.16 15.98
N ALA A 229 9.21 22.26 16.96
CA ALA A 229 10.09 22.23 18.13
C ALA A 229 11.53 21.98 17.72
N ASN A 230 11.77 20.99 16.87
CA ASN A 230 13.11 20.67 16.38
C ASN A 230 13.72 21.79 15.51
N ALA A 231 12.93 22.47 14.72
CA ALA A 231 13.39 23.63 13.94
C ALA A 231 13.87 24.78 14.87
N LEU A 232 13.16 25.00 15.99
CA LEU A 232 13.57 25.97 17.02
C LEU A 232 14.85 25.54 17.73
N LEU A 233 14.95 24.27 18.12
CA LEU A 233 16.18 23.70 18.74
C LEU A 233 17.37 23.80 17.79
N ALA A 234 17.20 23.42 16.53
CA ALA A 234 18.26 23.51 15.51
C ALA A 234 18.77 24.94 15.34
N LYS A 235 17.88 25.95 15.38
CA LYS A 235 18.26 27.35 15.34
C LYS A 235 19.05 27.75 16.60
N GLN A 236 18.61 27.33 17.78
CA GLN A 236 19.30 27.63 19.05
C GLN A 236 20.69 26.96 19.10
N ILE A 237 20.81 25.72 18.58
CA ILE A 237 22.10 25.03 18.49
C ILE A 237 23.04 25.79 17.58
N GLN A 238 22.55 26.22 16.38
CA GLN A 238 23.37 26.98 15.45
C GLN A 238 23.81 28.30 16.05
N ASP A 239 22.91 29.07 16.69
CA ASP A 239 23.24 30.32 17.39
C ASP A 239 24.27 30.12 18.49
N ASN A 240 24.19 29.03 19.26
CA ASN A 240 25.17 28.72 20.31
C ASN A 240 26.52 28.32 19.72
N LYS A 241 26.57 27.54 18.65
CA LYS A 241 27.82 27.20 17.93
C LYS A 241 28.49 28.43 17.33
N ASP A 242 27.74 29.33 16.72
CA ASP A 242 28.26 30.57 16.14
C ASP A 242 28.83 31.51 17.20
N LYS A 243 28.13 31.66 18.34
CA LYS A 243 28.63 32.42 19.51
C LYS A 243 29.87 31.76 20.11
N ALA A 244 29.89 30.43 20.24
CA ALA A 244 31.05 29.70 20.74
C ALA A 244 32.28 29.93 19.84
N ASN A 245 32.13 29.86 18.52
CA ASN A 245 33.17 30.13 17.55
C ASN A 245 33.67 31.59 17.60
N PHE A 246 32.75 32.54 17.74
CA PHE A 246 33.10 33.95 17.89
C PHE A 246 33.94 34.22 19.17
N PHE A 247 33.60 33.61 20.30
CA PHE A 247 34.30 33.80 21.58
C PHE A 247 35.56 32.93 21.69
N ALA A 248 35.69 31.84 20.96
CA ALA A 248 36.85 30.94 21.02
C ALA A 248 38.19 31.66 20.72
N ASN A 249 38.14 32.67 19.83
CA ASN A 249 39.30 33.44 19.38
C ASN A 249 39.65 34.67 20.27
N LYS A 250 38.80 34.94 21.30
CA LYS A 250 38.97 36.07 22.20
C LYS A 250 39.54 35.61 23.54
N GLY A 251 40.82 35.44 23.76
CA GLY A 251 41.49 34.92 24.96
C GLY A 251 40.84 35.17 26.32
N GLY A 252 41.39 34.58 27.40
CA GLY A 252 40.98 34.78 28.80
C GLY A 252 39.58 34.21 29.15
N GLN A 253 38.78 34.95 29.90
CA GLN A 253 37.43 34.54 30.34
C GLN A 253 36.49 34.18 29.20
N MET A 254 36.68 34.70 27.98
CA MET A 254 35.86 34.43 26.84
C MET A 254 35.97 32.97 26.33
N ARG A 255 37.08 32.29 26.60
CA ARG A 255 37.23 30.84 26.32
C ARG A 255 36.31 29.99 27.19
N MET A 256 36.07 30.40 28.45
CA MET A 256 35.11 29.71 29.32
C MET A 256 33.67 29.88 28.85
N VAL A 257 33.33 31.08 28.34
CA VAL A 257 32.02 31.33 27.73
C VAL A 257 31.83 30.47 26.47
N ALA A 258 32.85 30.40 25.63
CA ALA A 258 32.81 29.53 24.42
C ALA A 258 32.61 28.05 24.78
N LYS A 259 33.30 27.56 25.86
CA LYS A 259 33.12 26.19 26.32
C LYS A 259 31.68 25.93 26.80
N ARG A 260 31.14 26.79 27.65
CA ARG A 260 29.72 26.67 28.12
C ARG A 260 28.72 26.69 26.97
N MET A 261 28.97 27.48 25.92
CA MET A 261 28.07 27.52 24.76
C MET A 261 28.15 26.27 23.91
N ARG A 262 29.32 25.60 23.83
CA ARG A 262 29.44 24.28 23.19
C ARG A 262 28.71 23.19 23.97
N GLU A 263 28.94 23.14 25.28
CA GLU A 263 28.26 22.20 26.17
C GLU A 263 26.75 22.36 26.08
N LYS A 264 26.26 23.60 26.06
CA LYS A 264 24.82 23.87 25.86
C LYS A 264 24.32 23.48 24.47
N ALA A 265 25.11 23.61 23.41
CA ALA A 265 24.74 23.14 22.08
C ALA A 265 24.67 21.60 22.02
N GLU A 266 25.60 20.91 22.69
CA GLU A 266 25.61 19.44 22.81
C GLU A 266 24.38 18.94 23.61
N GLU A 267 24.06 19.57 24.76
CA GLU A 267 22.83 19.26 25.51
C GLU A 267 21.55 19.42 24.64
N LEU A 268 21.45 20.52 23.89
CA LEU A 268 20.34 20.77 23.01
C LEU A 268 20.31 19.80 21.81
N GLU A 269 21.44 19.26 21.37
CA GLU A 269 21.50 18.21 20.34
C GLU A 269 20.92 16.88 20.85
N GLU A 270 21.13 16.56 22.13
CA GLU A 270 20.51 15.38 22.76
C GLU A 270 18.98 15.54 22.94
N GLU A 271 18.50 16.79 23.10
CA GLU A 271 17.06 17.09 23.18
C GLU A 271 16.34 17.04 21.82
N ILE A 272 17.07 17.05 20.71
CA ILE A 272 16.46 16.89 19.39
C ILE A 272 15.82 15.49 19.34
N VAL A 273 14.50 15.47 19.42
CA VAL A 273 13.73 14.28 19.13
C VAL A 273 14.04 13.90 17.68
N ASP A 274 14.52 12.68 17.46
CA ASP A 274 14.73 12.16 16.10
C ASP A 274 13.40 12.25 15.37
N VAL A 275 13.20 13.39 14.68
CA VAL A 275 11.98 13.62 13.92
C VAL A 275 11.94 12.55 12.88
N ARG A 276 10.91 11.77 12.99
CA ARG A 276 10.54 10.69 12.10
C ARG A 276 10.90 11.05 10.67
N ARG A 277 11.98 10.52 10.16
CA ARG A 277 12.36 10.63 8.74
C ARG A 277 11.30 10.00 7.82
N GLU A 278 10.26 9.43 8.43
CA GLU A 278 9.15 8.75 7.81
C GLU A 278 8.25 9.61 6.94
N ASP A 279 8.17 10.89 7.22
CA ASP A 279 7.20 11.77 6.57
C ASP A 279 7.70 12.37 5.26
N LYS A 280 8.78 11.81 4.71
CA LYS A 280 9.18 12.16 3.35
C LYS A 280 8.12 11.64 2.38
N THR A 281 7.28 12.53 1.91
CA THR A 281 6.50 12.30 0.71
C THR A 281 7.41 12.39 -0.51
N ILE A 282 7.02 11.72 -1.61
CA ILE A 282 7.66 11.97 -2.89
C ILE A 282 7.57 13.46 -3.21
N ARG A 283 8.55 13.98 -3.95
CA ARG A 283 8.49 15.37 -4.42
C ARG A 283 7.41 15.50 -5.49
N SER A 284 6.80 16.69 -5.60
CA SER A 284 5.95 17.01 -6.75
C SER A 284 6.73 16.78 -8.04
N PHE A 285 6.10 16.12 -9.00
CA PHE A 285 6.70 15.76 -10.27
C PHE A 285 5.73 16.00 -11.44
N THR A 286 6.22 15.98 -12.63
CA THR A 286 5.43 16.04 -13.86
C THR A 286 5.86 14.92 -14.79
N ILE A 287 4.90 14.31 -15.47
CA ILE A 287 5.15 13.38 -16.56
C ILE A 287 5.03 14.20 -17.84
N ALA A 288 6.15 14.49 -18.49
CA ALA A 288 6.12 15.18 -19.77
C ALA A 288 5.60 14.22 -20.86
N SER A 289 4.69 14.68 -21.71
CA SER A 289 4.27 13.90 -22.86
C SER A 289 5.33 13.94 -23.97
N GLN A 290 5.24 12.98 -24.88
CA GLN A 290 6.05 12.95 -26.10
C GLN A 290 5.72 14.18 -26.97
N PRO A 291 6.69 15.06 -27.29
CA PRO A 291 6.40 16.36 -27.88
C PRO A 291 5.93 16.31 -29.34
N GLU A 292 6.34 15.30 -30.09
CA GLU A 292 6.18 15.23 -31.58
C GLU A 292 4.87 14.64 -32.05
N LEU A 293 3.96 14.27 -31.13
CA LEU A 293 2.70 13.62 -31.46
C LEU A 293 1.63 14.63 -31.85
N ILE A 294 1.04 14.46 -33.04
CA ILE A 294 -0.04 15.26 -33.58
C ILE A 294 -1.17 14.31 -34.03
N GLY A 295 -2.42 14.67 -33.75
CA GLY A 295 -3.60 13.93 -34.19
C GLY A 295 -4.03 12.83 -33.23
N GLU A 296 -4.55 11.74 -33.78
CA GLU A 296 -5.01 10.57 -33.02
C GLU A 296 -3.81 9.76 -32.54
N ILE A 297 -3.74 9.49 -31.23
CA ILE A 297 -2.69 8.70 -30.61
C ILE A 297 -3.11 7.23 -30.53
N LEU A 298 -4.38 6.99 -30.19
CA LEU A 298 -4.95 5.66 -30.11
C LEU A 298 -6.39 5.68 -30.57
N GLY A 299 -6.75 4.88 -31.58
CA GLY A 299 -8.11 4.61 -32.00
C GLY A 299 -8.55 3.21 -31.58
N ILE A 300 -9.69 3.06 -30.93
CA ILE A 300 -10.25 1.77 -30.54
C ILE A 300 -11.55 1.54 -31.31
N SER A 301 -11.55 0.58 -32.22
CA SER A 301 -12.72 0.24 -33.04
C SER A 301 -13.58 -0.89 -32.45
N SER A 302 -12.98 -1.77 -31.68
CA SER A 302 -13.67 -2.81 -30.93
C SER A 302 -12.82 -3.31 -29.77
N PHE A 303 -13.47 -3.93 -28.78
CA PHE A 303 -12.81 -4.56 -27.65
C PHE A 303 -13.52 -5.86 -27.25
N THR A 304 -12.80 -6.74 -26.55
CA THR A 304 -13.35 -8.00 -26.06
C THR A 304 -13.58 -7.94 -24.57
N THR A 305 -14.80 -8.25 -24.12
CA THR A 305 -15.16 -8.42 -22.71
C THR A 305 -15.40 -9.88 -22.38
N ILE A 306 -15.21 -10.26 -21.14
CA ILE A 306 -15.52 -11.61 -20.65
C ILE A 306 -16.86 -11.55 -19.93
N LYS A 307 -17.91 -12.16 -20.53
CA LYS A 307 -19.23 -12.28 -19.91
C LYS A 307 -19.56 -13.77 -19.74
N ASN A 308 -19.91 -14.18 -18.53
CA ASN A 308 -20.19 -15.60 -18.21
C ASN A 308 -19.08 -16.56 -18.69
N HIS A 309 -17.79 -16.20 -18.44
CA HIS A 309 -16.61 -16.94 -18.89
C HIS A 309 -16.46 -17.10 -20.41
N LYS A 310 -17.20 -16.34 -21.20
CA LYS A 310 -17.09 -16.35 -22.66
C LYS A 310 -16.61 -14.99 -23.17
N PRO A 311 -15.61 -14.95 -24.07
CA PRO A 311 -15.21 -13.73 -24.71
C PRO A 311 -16.32 -13.21 -25.63
N THR A 312 -16.67 -11.94 -25.48
CA THR A 312 -17.67 -11.27 -26.31
C THR A 312 -17.06 -10.02 -26.90
N LYS A 313 -17.03 -9.93 -28.23
CA LYS A 313 -16.50 -8.76 -28.94
C LYS A 313 -17.58 -7.67 -29.00
N ARG A 314 -17.22 -6.44 -28.68
CA ARG A 314 -18.06 -5.26 -28.73
C ARG A 314 -17.44 -4.19 -29.62
N LYS A 315 -18.27 -3.47 -30.35
CA LYS A 315 -17.86 -2.32 -31.16
C LYS A 315 -17.71 -1.10 -30.25
N ALA A 316 -16.69 -0.29 -30.49
CA ALA A 316 -16.49 1.02 -29.88
C ALA A 316 -15.91 1.97 -30.94
N GLU A 317 -16.20 3.23 -30.78
CA GLU A 317 -15.58 4.31 -31.55
C GLU A 317 -14.93 5.29 -30.58
N ILE A 318 -13.69 5.00 -30.15
CA ILE A 318 -12.95 5.82 -29.20
C ILE A 318 -11.68 6.31 -29.88
N SER A 319 -11.48 7.60 -29.87
CA SER A 319 -10.29 8.25 -30.44
C SER A 319 -9.58 9.09 -29.38
N LEU A 320 -8.47 8.58 -28.88
CA LEU A 320 -7.66 9.31 -27.89
C LEU A 320 -6.62 10.19 -28.61
N LYS A 321 -6.69 11.47 -28.33
CA LYS A 321 -5.76 12.50 -28.80
C LYS A 321 -4.94 13.03 -27.64
N LYS A 322 -3.99 13.89 -27.93
CA LYS A 322 -3.30 14.66 -26.88
C LYS A 322 -4.33 15.37 -25.99
N ASN A 323 -4.09 15.36 -24.67
CA ASN A 323 -5.01 15.88 -23.68
C ASN A 323 -6.34 15.12 -23.51
N THR A 324 -6.47 13.88 -23.98
CA THR A 324 -7.68 13.06 -23.76
C THR A 324 -7.40 12.01 -22.70
N HIS A 325 -8.18 12.00 -21.62
CA HIS A 325 -8.09 11.05 -20.53
C HIS A 325 -9.34 10.17 -20.51
N LEU A 326 -9.14 8.87 -20.71
CA LEU A 326 -10.20 7.85 -20.70
C LEU A 326 -10.15 7.06 -19.41
N GLN A 327 -11.26 6.97 -18.70
CA GLN A 327 -11.44 6.02 -17.61
C GLN A 327 -12.10 4.74 -18.12
N LEU A 328 -11.50 3.57 -17.83
CA LEU A 328 -12.13 2.27 -18.00
C LEU A 328 -12.77 1.82 -16.69
N VAL A 329 -14.07 1.54 -16.72
CA VAL A 329 -14.82 1.04 -15.58
C VAL A 329 -15.46 -0.31 -15.89
N GLY A 330 -15.77 -1.08 -14.85
CA GLY A 330 -16.43 -2.36 -14.96
C GLY A 330 -16.02 -3.32 -13.83
N PRO A 331 -16.82 -4.38 -13.60
CA PRO A 331 -16.57 -5.34 -12.54
C PRO A 331 -15.25 -6.10 -12.75
N ASN A 332 -14.73 -6.69 -11.66
CA ASN A 332 -13.55 -7.52 -11.75
C ASN A 332 -13.80 -8.76 -12.61
N GLY A 333 -12.78 -9.16 -13.38
CA GLY A 333 -12.86 -10.31 -14.28
C GLY A 333 -13.53 -10.03 -15.63
N ILE A 334 -14.00 -8.80 -15.90
CA ILE A 334 -14.60 -8.44 -17.22
C ILE A 334 -13.55 -8.32 -18.33
N GLY A 335 -12.26 -8.30 -18.01
CA GLY A 335 -11.15 -8.23 -18.96
C GLY A 335 -10.48 -6.86 -19.08
N LYS A 336 -10.57 -5.99 -18.04
CA LYS A 336 -9.92 -4.67 -18.04
C LYS A 336 -8.41 -4.76 -18.33
N THR A 337 -7.67 -5.52 -17.52
CA THR A 337 -6.20 -5.70 -17.67
C THR A 337 -5.86 -6.32 -19.02
N THR A 338 -6.61 -7.32 -19.48
CA THR A 338 -6.40 -7.95 -20.79
C THR A 338 -6.59 -6.95 -21.93
N LEU A 339 -7.59 -6.06 -21.82
CA LEU A 339 -7.77 -4.98 -22.79
C LEU A 339 -6.59 -4.00 -22.75
N LEU A 340 -6.17 -3.56 -21.57
CA LEU A 340 -5.01 -2.65 -21.42
C LEU A 340 -3.73 -3.26 -22.01
N GLU A 341 -3.48 -4.55 -21.80
CA GLU A 341 -2.36 -5.27 -22.39
C GLU A 341 -2.41 -5.31 -23.92
N SER A 342 -3.60 -5.59 -24.47
CA SER A 342 -3.77 -5.63 -25.91
C SER A 342 -3.60 -4.25 -26.56
N LEU A 343 -4.03 -3.18 -25.88
CA LEU A 343 -3.81 -1.79 -26.32
C LEU A 343 -2.32 -1.40 -26.23
N ALA A 344 -1.65 -1.78 -25.14
CA ALA A 344 -0.22 -1.50 -24.96
C ALA A 344 0.65 -2.20 -25.99
N ASN A 345 0.27 -3.41 -26.42
CA ASN A 345 1.01 -4.22 -27.39
C ASN A 345 0.57 -3.99 -28.86
N GLY A 346 -0.44 -3.16 -29.09
CA GLY A 346 -0.99 -2.91 -30.44
C GLY A 346 -1.62 -4.15 -31.10
N THR A 347 -2.11 -5.12 -30.30
CA THR A 347 -2.66 -6.40 -30.79
C THR A 347 -4.19 -6.43 -30.85
N ALA A 348 -4.86 -5.40 -30.31
CA ALA A 348 -6.31 -5.26 -30.36
C ALA A 348 -6.76 -4.69 -31.71
N ASP A 349 -8.10 -4.63 -31.93
CA ASP A 349 -8.69 -3.80 -32.97
C ASP A 349 -8.52 -2.29 -32.61
N ALA A 350 -7.28 -1.92 -32.30
CA ALA A 350 -6.85 -0.61 -31.88
C ALA A 350 -5.69 -0.17 -32.76
N ALA A 351 -5.79 1.01 -33.30
CA ALA A 351 -4.74 1.64 -34.11
C ALA A 351 -3.92 2.57 -33.20
N LEU A 352 -2.70 2.17 -32.87
CA LEU A 352 -1.73 3.03 -32.19
C LEU A 352 -0.95 3.83 -33.25
N ALA A 353 -0.84 5.14 -33.06
CA ALA A 353 -0.09 5.98 -33.99
C ALA A 353 1.39 5.56 -34.05
N PRO A 354 2.03 5.60 -35.26
CA PRO A 354 3.44 5.23 -35.41
C PRO A 354 4.36 6.06 -34.51
N GLY A 355 5.32 5.39 -33.86
CA GLY A 355 6.31 6.05 -33.03
C GLY A 355 5.82 6.52 -31.66
N VAL A 356 4.61 6.18 -31.25
CA VAL A 356 4.10 6.49 -29.91
C VAL A 356 4.83 5.66 -28.85
N ARG A 357 5.39 6.32 -27.86
CA ARG A 357 5.93 5.68 -26.66
C ARG A 357 4.81 5.38 -25.69
N VAL A 358 4.62 4.10 -25.39
CA VAL A 358 3.59 3.64 -24.42
C VAL A 358 4.23 3.50 -23.05
N GLY A 359 3.74 4.27 -22.09
CA GLY A 359 4.06 4.12 -20.67
C GLY A 359 2.98 3.30 -19.98
N TYR A 360 3.31 2.12 -19.46
CA TYR A 360 2.34 1.27 -18.79
C TYR A 360 2.73 1.06 -17.32
N TYR A 361 1.84 1.46 -16.41
CA TYR A 361 1.87 1.09 -15.01
C TYR A 361 1.00 -0.14 -14.80
N ARG A 362 1.60 -1.29 -14.55
CA ARG A 362 0.90 -2.57 -14.32
C ARG A 362 0.72 -2.81 -12.84
N GLN A 363 -0.43 -3.32 -12.46
CA GLN A 363 -0.73 -3.66 -11.08
C GLN A 363 0.23 -4.72 -10.50
N ASP A 364 0.67 -5.68 -11.32
CA ASP A 364 1.55 -6.80 -10.94
C ASP A 364 3.05 -6.50 -11.12
N PHE A 365 3.41 -5.30 -11.59
CA PHE A 365 4.77 -4.87 -11.91
C PHE A 365 5.54 -5.82 -12.86
N SER A 366 4.85 -6.69 -13.61
CA SER A 366 5.48 -7.67 -14.51
C SER A 366 6.23 -7.04 -15.69
N ASN A 367 6.07 -5.74 -15.91
CA ASN A 367 6.83 -4.95 -16.88
C ASN A 367 8.14 -4.37 -16.33
N LEU A 368 8.47 -4.64 -15.05
CA LEU A 368 9.77 -4.36 -14.46
C LEU A 368 10.62 -5.64 -14.46
N ASP A 369 11.91 -5.50 -14.74
CA ASP A 369 12.84 -6.63 -14.66
C ASP A 369 13.34 -6.82 -13.21
N PHE A 370 12.86 -7.84 -12.52
CA PHE A 370 13.15 -8.09 -11.11
C PHE A 370 14.61 -8.45 -10.83
N GLU A 371 15.37 -8.85 -11.84
CA GLU A 371 16.80 -9.15 -11.71
C GLU A 371 17.69 -7.91 -11.86
N LYS A 372 17.19 -6.84 -12.47
CA LYS A 372 17.88 -5.57 -12.59
C LYS A 372 17.83 -4.76 -11.32
N THR A 373 18.83 -3.91 -11.13
CA THR A 373 18.80 -2.85 -10.12
C THR A 373 17.86 -1.71 -10.55
N VAL A 374 17.44 -0.90 -9.59
CA VAL A 374 16.65 0.30 -9.87
C VAL A 374 17.36 1.21 -10.90
N HIS A 375 18.67 1.39 -10.75
CA HIS A 375 19.47 2.20 -11.66
C HIS A 375 19.41 1.64 -13.10
N GLU A 376 19.63 0.35 -13.29
CA GLU A 376 19.61 -0.30 -14.60
C GLU A 376 18.23 -0.19 -15.26
N GLU A 377 17.16 -0.39 -14.49
CA GLU A 377 15.78 -0.31 -14.99
C GLU A 377 15.42 1.12 -15.42
N LEU A 378 15.80 2.12 -14.62
CA LEU A 378 15.54 3.53 -14.94
C LEU A 378 16.41 4.01 -16.12
N SER A 379 17.65 3.53 -16.23
CA SER A 379 18.55 3.84 -17.33
C SER A 379 18.02 3.30 -18.66
N ALA A 380 17.40 2.12 -18.64
CA ALA A 380 16.95 1.42 -19.86
C ALA A 380 15.85 2.16 -20.63
N VAL A 381 15.11 3.06 -19.99
CA VAL A 381 14.00 3.81 -20.62
C VAL A 381 14.41 5.20 -21.11
N MET A 382 15.64 5.62 -20.84
CA MET A 382 16.15 6.90 -21.27
C MET A 382 16.72 6.82 -22.68
N GLU A 383 16.34 7.71 -23.59
CA GLU A 383 16.93 7.80 -24.93
C GLU A 383 18.44 8.14 -24.89
N LYS A 384 18.79 8.99 -23.93
CA LYS A 384 20.18 9.36 -23.62
C LYS A 384 20.36 9.33 -22.11
N LEU A 385 21.30 8.52 -21.66
CA LEU A 385 21.61 8.44 -20.25
C LEU A 385 22.24 9.76 -19.78
N ILE A 386 21.52 10.46 -18.91
CA ILE A 386 22.00 11.65 -18.18
C ILE A 386 21.90 11.29 -16.71
N GLU A 387 23.03 10.94 -16.13
CA GLU A 387 23.10 10.41 -14.75
C GLU A 387 22.50 11.39 -13.72
N GLU A 388 22.73 12.69 -13.89
CA GLU A 388 22.18 13.72 -12.99
C GLU A 388 20.64 13.73 -13.02
N ASN A 389 20.03 13.59 -14.19
CA ASN A 389 18.57 13.54 -14.33
C ASN A 389 18.00 12.27 -13.69
N LEU A 390 18.63 11.11 -13.94
CA LEU A 390 18.24 9.85 -13.33
C LEU A 390 18.25 9.95 -11.80
N ARG A 391 19.36 10.43 -11.22
CA ARG A 391 19.52 10.57 -9.76
C ARG A 391 18.51 11.58 -9.19
N THR A 392 18.26 12.68 -9.90
CA THR A 392 17.28 13.68 -9.47
C THR A 392 15.88 13.11 -9.43
N VAL A 393 15.47 12.37 -10.48
CA VAL A 393 14.15 11.71 -10.52
C VAL A 393 14.09 10.63 -9.44
N ALA A 394 15.07 9.74 -9.35
CA ALA A 394 15.10 8.69 -8.34
C ALA A 394 15.00 9.26 -6.91
N ALA A 395 15.74 10.33 -6.59
CA ALA A 395 15.67 11.00 -5.30
C ALA A 395 14.31 11.65 -5.05
N GLY A 396 13.64 12.17 -6.08
CA GLY A 396 12.27 12.67 -6.00
C GLY A 396 11.27 11.61 -5.58
N PHE A 397 11.50 10.37 -5.98
CA PHE A 397 10.69 9.19 -5.61
C PHE A 397 11.24 8.42 -4.40
N LEU A 398 12.09 9.03 -3.58
CA LEU A 398 12.69 8.44 -2.37
C LEU A 398 13.59 7.21 -2.64
N LEU A 399 13.98 6.99 -3.88
CA LEU A 399 14.87 5.93 -4.32
C LEU A 399 16.32 6.44 -4.23
N THR A 400 16.88 6.49 -3.01
CA THR A 400 18.21 7.08 -2.74
C THR A 400 19.15 6.09 -2.05
N GLY A 401 20.45 6.39 -2.06
CA GLY A 401 21.46 5.60 -1.37
C GLY A 401 21.56 4.18 -1.92
N GLU A 402 21.51 3.19 -1.04
CA GLU A 402 21.59 1.77 -1.39
C GLU A 402 20.40 1.28 -2.23
N LEU A 403 19.23 1.92 -2.12
CA LEU A 403 18.03 1.50 -2.85
C LEU A 403 18.22 1.58 -4.37
N VAL A 404 18.98 2.58 -4.87
CA VAL A 404 19.24 2.72 -6.32
C VAL A 404 20.00 1.52 -6.89
N HIS A 405 20.83 0.88 -6.06
CA HIS A 405 21.63 -0.29 -6.42
C HIS A 405 20.99 -1.62 -6.00
N THR A 406 19.82 -1.58 -5.37
CA THR A 406 19.08 -2.78 -4.97
C THR A 406 18.34 -3.37 -6.16
N LYS A 407 18.32 -4.70 -6.27
CA LYS A 407 17.50 -5.42 -7.28
C LYS A 407 16.00 -5.14 -7.03
N ILE A 408 15.25 -4.92 -8.09
CA ILE A 408 13.80 -4.66 -8.03
C ILE A 408 13.06 -5.78 -7.32
N GLY A 409 13.47 -7.03 -7.51
CA GLY A 409 12.89 -8.18 -6.83
C GLY A 409 12.94 -8.10 -5.29
N ASN A 410 13.91 -7.38 -4.72
CA ASN A 410 14.09 -7.23 -3.28
C ASN A 410 13.37 -6.00 -2.69
N LEU A 411 12.72 -5.18 -3.53
CA LEU A 411 11.95 -4.02 -3.11
C LEU A 411 10.57 -4.42 -2.60
N SER A 412 10.03 -3.63 -1.67
CA SER A 412 8.61 -3.74 -1.30
C SER A 412 7.70 -3.36 -2.48
N GLU A 413 6.45 -3.83 -2.47
CA GLU A 413 5.47 -3.49 -3.53
C GLU A 413 5.30 -1.97 -3.67
N GLY A 414 5.25 -1.22 -2.57
CA GLY A 414 5.20 0.24 -2.62
C GLY A 414 6.44 0.87 -3.26
N GLN A 415 7.63 0.34 -2.99
CA GLN A 415 8.87 0.82 -3.62
C GLN A 415 8.88 0.48 -5.11
N LYS A 416 8.41 -0.70 -5.53
CA LYS A 416 8.23 -1.07 -6.94
C LYS A 416 7.28 -0.09 -7.66
N GLY A 417 6.19 0.30 -7.00
CA GLY A 417 5.27 1.31 -7.50
C GLY A 417 5.96 2.67 -7.74
N LEU A 418 6.82 3.10 -6.81
CA LEU A 418 7.59 4.34 -6.97
C LEU A 418 8.63 4.23 -8.11
N VAL A 419 9.28 3.07 -8.28
CA VAL A 419 10.15 2.80 -9.45
C VAL A 419 9.36 2.89 -10.75
N ALA A 420 8.15 2.31 -10.80
CA ALA A 420 7.30 2.37 -11.98
C ALA A 420 6.93 3.82 -12.34
N PHE A 421 6.57 4.68 -11.36
CA PHE A 421 6.32 6.10 -11.62
C PHE A 421 7.59 6.85 -12.05
N ALA A 422 8.73 6.62 -11.41
CA ALA A 422 10.01 7.22 -11.82
C ALA A 422 10.36 6.86 -13.27
N ARG A 423 10.11 5.60 -13.66
CA ARG A 423 10.28 5.11 -15.03
C ARG A 423 9.37 5.86 -16.02
N LEU A 424 8.11 6.11 -15.68
CA LEU A 424 7.18 6.88 -16.53
C LEU A 424 7.63 8.33 -16.72
N VAL A 425 8.17 8.98 -15.69
CA VAL A 425 8.72 10.33 -15.78
C VAL A 425 9.90 10.39 -16.77
N LEU A 426 10.80 9.39 -16.71
CA LEU A 426 11.98 9.32 -17.60
C LEU A 426 11.62 8.92 -19.03
N LEU A 427 10.61 8.06 -19.21
CA LEU A 427 10.14 7.56 -20.50
C LEU A 427 9.47 8.65 -21.35
N ARG A 428 8.79 9.62 -20.72
CA ARG A 428 8.00 10.66 -21.40
C ARG A 428 7.03 10.06 -22.42
N PRO A 429 6.03 9.29 -21.99
CA PRO A 429 5.14 8.55 -22.90
C PRO A 429 4.22 9.49 -23.69
N GLY A 430 3.82 9.08 -24.88
CA GLY A 430 2.72 9.70 -25.63
C GLY A 430 1.37 9.16 -25.23
N LEU A 431 1.32 7.85 -24.91
CA LEU A 431 0.18 7.16 -24.32
C LEU A 431 0.54 6.62 -22.93
N LEU A 432 -0.20 7.03 -21.92
CA LEU A 432 -0.05 6.59 -20.55
C LEU A 432 -1.18 5.62 -20.19
N ILE A 433 -0.85 4.40 -19.81
CA ILE A 433 -1.80 3.37 -19.37
C ILE A 433 -1.55 3.09 -17.90
N LEU A 434 -2.59 3.19 -17.06
CA LEU A 434 -2.50 3.01 -15.62
C LEU A 434 -3.52 1.98 -15.16
N ASP A 435 -3.05 0.83 -14.67
CA ASP A 435 -3.88 -0.24 -14.13
C ASP A 435 -3.75 -0.26 -12.60
N GLU A 436 -4.77 0.25 -11.90
CA GLU A 436 -4.85 0.38 -10.44
C GLU A 436 -3.59 1.02 -9.80
N PRO A 437 -3.21 2.24 -10.19
CA PRO A 437 -1.94 2.85 -9.80
C PRO A 437 -1.86 3.25 -8.33
N THR A 438 -2.95 3.16 -7.58
CA THR A 438 -3.01 3.45 -6.14
C THR A 438 -2.71 2.22 -5.29
N ASN A 439 -2.78 1.02 -5.86
CA ASN A 439 -2.50 -0.22 -5.13
C ASN A 439 -1.05 -0.23 -4.64
N HIS A 440 -0.85 -0.63 -3.38
CA HIS A 440 0.45 -0.69 -2.71
C HIS A 440 1.17 0.66 -2.51
N ILE A 441 0.60 1.78 -2.99
CA ILE A 441 1.16 3.12 -2.79
C ILE A 441 0.71 3.70 -1.45
N ASN A 442 1.66 4.27 -0.70
CA ASN A 442 1.33 4.95 0.54
C ASN A 442 0.35 6.12 0.25
N PHE A 443 -0.74 6.20 1.02
CA PHE A 443 -1.80 7.19 0.84
C PHE A 443 -1.29 8.65 0.79
N ARG A 444 -0.16 8.95 1.43
CA ARG A 444 0.48 10.29 1.41
C ARG A 444 1.03 10.68 0.04
N HIS A 445 1.38 9.69 -0.80
CA HIS A 445 1.87 9.94 -2.16
C HIS A 445 0.73 10.12 -3.16
N ILE A 446 -0.45 9.58 -2.86
CA ILE A 446 -1.61 9.57 -3.75
C ILE A 446 -2.01 10.98 -4.23
N PRO A 447 -2.09 12.04 -3.37
CA PRO A 447 -2.42 13.38 -3.83
C PRO A 447 -1.41 13.95 -4.83
N ILE A 448 -0.11 13.68 -4.63
CA ILE A 448 0.97 14.15 -5.50
C ILE A 448 0.91 13.44 -6.86
N ILE A 449 0.65 12.13 -6.84
CA ILE A 449 0.47 11.33 -8.06
C ILE A 449 -0.77 11.81 -8.82
N ALA A 450 -1.90 12.02 -8.15
CA ALA A 450 -3.12 12.52 -8.77
C ALA A 450 -2.90 13.89 -9.43
N GLU A 451 -2.18 14.80 -8.77
CA GLU A 451 -1.83 16.11 -9.33
C GLU A 451 -0.96 15.98 -10.58
N ALA A 452 0.04 15.09 -10.57
CA ALA A 452 0.91 14.85 -11.72
C ALA A 452 0.12 14.27 -12.91
N LEU A 453 -0.82 13.33 -12.64
CA LEU A 453 -1.69 12.76 -13.68
C LEU A 453 -2.71 13.77 -14.20
N ASN A 454 -3.25 14.62 -13.33
CA ASN A 454 -4.17 15.70 -13.73
C ASN A 454 -3.50 16.71 -14.67
N LYS A 455 -2.20 16.95 -14.48
CA LYS A 455 -1.38 17.86 -15.32
C LYS A 455 -0.82 17.21 -16.58
N TYR A 456 -0.98 15.88 -16.71
CA TYR A 456 -0.46 15.18 -17.89
C TYR A 456 -1.20 15.61 -19.15
N ASP A 457 -0.47 16.00 -20.18
CA ASP A 457 -0.98 16.55 -21.44
C ASP A 457 -0.95 15.56 -22.63
N GLY A 458 -0.55 14.30 -22.40
CA GLY A 458 -0.65 13.22 -23.38
C GLY A 458 -2.03 12.54 -23.40
N ALA A 459 -2.14 11.41 -24.11
CA ALA A 459 -3.28 10.53 -24.01
C ALA A 459 -3.15 9.61 -22.79
N MET A 460 -4.22 9.43 -22.02
CA MET A 460 -4.20 8.58 -20.82
C MET A 460 -5.39 7.62 -20.78
N ILE A 461 -5.12 6.39 -20.35
CA ILE A 461 -6.14 5.40 -19.98
C ILE A 461 -5.93 5.03 -18.52
N LEU A 462 -6.97 5.19 -17.70
CA LEU A 462 -6.95 4.95 -16.26
C LEU A 462 -7.96 3.88 -15.88
N VAL A 463 -7.51 2.86 -15.16
CA VAL A 463 -8.35 1.95 -14.37
C VAL A 463 -8.06 2.24 -12.90
N SER A 464 -9.07 2.60 -12.14
CA SER A 464 -8.98 2.74 -10.68
C SER A 464 -10.34 2.56 -10.03
N HIS A 465 -10.33 1.91 -8.87
CA HIS A 465 -11.50 1.68 -8.01
C HIS A 465 -11.57 2.67 -6.84
N VAL A 466 -10.63 3.61 -6.72
CA VAL A 466 -10.58 4.62 -5.65
C VAL A 466 -11.24 5.93 -6.11
N PRO A 467 -12.50 6.23 -5.68
CA PRO A 467 -13.26 7.38 -6.16
C PRO A 467 -12.56 8.72 -5.91
N ASP A 468 -12.00 8.91 -4.71
CA ASP A 468 -11.29 10.13 -4.32
C ASP A 468 -10.04 10.42 -5.17
N PHE A 469 -9.37 9.37 -5.63
CA PHE A 469 -8.23 9.50 -6.54
C PHE A 469 -8.69 9.93 -7.92
N VAL A 470 -9.70 9.26 -8.46
CA VAL A 470 -10.27 9.58 -9.77
C VAL A 470 -10.85 11.01 -9.79
N ALA A 471 -11.55 11.43 -8.72
CA ALA A 471 -12.13 12.77 -8.63
C ALA A 471 -11.09 13.92 -8.68
N ARG A 472 -9.82 13.64 -8.42
CA ARG A 472 -8.71 14.61 -8.50
C ARG A 472 -8.06 14.70 -9.88
N ILE A 473 -8.41 13.79 -10.79
CA ILE A 473 -7.82 13.66 -12.12
C ILE A 473 -8.87 14.06 -13.15
N ARG A 474 -8.48 14.85 -14.13
CA ARG A 474 -9.36 15.17 -15.25
C ARG A 474 -9.65 13.90 -16.04
N ILE A 475 -10.92 13.56 -16.19
CA ILE A 475 -11.43 12.48 -17.02
C ILE A 475 -12.32 13.11 -18.07
N ASP A 476 -12.00 12.89 -19.34
CA ASP A 476 -12.75 13.44 -20.47
C ASP A 476 -13.79 12.44 -20.99
N GLU A 477 -13.47 11.14 -20.93
CA GLU A 477 -14.34 10.06 -21.39
C GLU A 477 -14.36 8.89 -20.39
N VAL A 478 -15.49 8.17 -20.35
CA VAL A 478 -15.64 6.96 -19.52
C VAL A 478 -16.16 5.82 -20.40
N LEU A 479 -15.42 4.72 -20.43
CA LEU A 479 -15.85 3.47 -21.08
C LEU A 479 -16.24 2.43 -20.03
N ASP A 480 -17.54 2.15 -19.95
CA ASP A 480 -18.08 1.10 -19.08
C ASP A 480 -18.13 -0.23 -19.84
N LEU A 481 -17.24 -1.16 -19.46
CA LEU A 481 -17.14 -2.49 -20.10
C LEU A 481 -18.34 -3.39 -19.77
N ALA A 482 -19.17 -3.03 -18.79
CA ALA A 482 -20.37 -3.80 -18.44
C ALA A 482 -21.58 -3.45 -19.34
N LYS A 483 -21.64 -2.22 -19.83
CA LYS A 483 -22.68 -1.71 -20.75
C LYS A 483 -22.30 -2.01 -22.17
#